data_43ccf32aea82089041294d1b77ebf86c
#
_entry.id   43ccf32aea82089041294d1b77ebf86c
#
_cell.length_a   1.000
_cell.length_b   1.000
_cell.length_c   1.000
_cell.angle_alpha   90.00
_cell.angle_beta   90.00
_cell.angle_gamma   90.00
#
_symmetry.space_group_name_H-M   'P 1'
#
loop_
_entity.id
_entity.type
_entity.pdbx_description
1 polymer ?
#
loop_
_entity_poly.entity_id
_entity_poly.type
_entity_poly.pdbx_seq_one_letter_code
_entity_poly.pdbx_strand_id
1 'polypeptide(L)'
;RGTCTLASSAMIMRRAAMLAGFENWEDITESSVGSVAWREGVGISWTFTYDGVTMTHDYVSSVEDLKKLLEEHPEGIVAYDSNKPHAIALTDYDAETDTFYCSDPAECCAKARVPVSEAIISLENVDVVWYVTSPSNLSAPVMAANTKEDAEEQPSIPEIETAPVTSLDNLSHTELKLEMN
;
A
#
# COMPACT_ATOMS: atom_id res chain seq x y z
N ARG A 1 14.72 5.10 11.25
CA ARG A 1 13.64 6.10 11.28
C ARG A 1 12.39 5.37 10.90
N GLY A 2 11.31 5.40 11.71
CA GLY A 2 10.08 4.64 11.53
C GLY A 2 9.24 5.00 10.29
N THR A 3 9.88 5.20 9.14
CA THR A 3 9.23 5.53 7.87
C THR A 3 8.34 4.40 7.37
N CYS A 4 8.69 3.14 7.63
CA CYS A 4 7.84 2.00 7.25
C CYS A 4 6.46 2.05 7.92
N THR A 5 6.39 2.41 9.21
CA THR A 5 5.12 2.55 9.92
C THR A 5 4.30 3.73 9.37
N LEU A 6 4.94 4.87 9.08
CA LEU A 6 4.26 6.02 8.48
C LEU A 6 3.77 5.73 7.07
N ALA A 7 4.60 5.09 6.23
CA ALA A 7 4.22 4.70 4.87
C ALA A 7 3.07 3.70 4.88
N SER A 8 3.13 2.66 5.73
CA SER A 8 2.04 1.70 5.89
C SER A 8 0.77 2.34 6.42
N SER A 9 0.88 3.28 7.38
CA SER A 9 -0.27 4.04 7.88
C SER A 9 -0.91 4.89 6.78
N ALA A 10 -0.11 5.58 5.97
CA ALA A 10 -0.62 6.36 4.85
C ALA A 10 -1.36 5.48 3.84
N MET A 11 -0.85 4.27 3.54
CA MET A 11 -1.53 3.31 2.65
C MET A 11 -2.91 2.91 3.19
N ILE A 12 -3.00 2.55 4.49
CA ILE A 12 -4.27 2.14 5.11
C ILE A 12 -5.23 3.31 5.23
N MET A 13 -4.77 4.49 5.65
CA MET A 13 -5.61 5.69 5.73
C MET A 13 -6.16 6.11 4.36
N ARG A 14 -5.36 6.04 3.30
CA ARG A 14 -5.81 6.29 1.92
C ARG A 14 -6.90 5.31 1.50
N ARG A 15 -6.73 4.02 1.78
CA ARG A 15 -7.75 3.01 1.49
C ARG A 15 -9.05 3.30 2.24
N ALA A 16 -8.96 3.66 3.52
CA ALA A 16 -10.11 4.04 4.32
C ALA A 16 -10.83 5.28 3.75
N ALA A 17 -10.08 6.32 3.40
CA ALA A 17 -10.62 7.52 2.79
C ALA A 17 -11.32 7.24 1.45
N MET A 18 -10.71 6.40 0.60
CA MET A 18 -11.31 5.96 -0.66
C MET A 18 -12.61 5.19 -0.44
N LEU A 19 -12.63 4.22 0.51
CA LEU A 19 -13.84 3.45 0.84
C LEU A 19 -14.95 4.32 1.44
N ALA A 20 -14.57 5.39 2.15
CA ALA A 20 -15.50 6.38 2.69
C ALA A 20 -15.99 7.41 1.65
N GLY A 21 -15.41 7.41 0.44
CA GLY A 21 -15.76 8.35 -0.61
C GLY A 21 -15.18 9.75 -0.42
N PHE A 22 -14.06 9.90 0.30
CA PHE A 22 -13.38 11.18 0.46
C PHE A 22 -12.71 11.60 -0.84
N GLU A 23 -12.95 12.82 -1.31
CA GLU A 23 -12.41 13.31 -2.58
C GLU A 23 -10.89 13.57 -2.51
N ASN A 24 -10.40 13.96 -1.34
CA ASN A 24 -9.01 14.35 -1.07
C ASN A 24 -8.12 13.22 -0.53
N TRP A 25 -8.49 11.97 -0.75
CA TRP A 25 -7.69 10.81 -0.30
C TRP A 25 -6.24 10.83 -0.81
N GLU A 26 -5.97 11.49 -1.94
CA GLU A 26 -4.61 11.62 -2.50
C GLU A 26 -3.68 12.47 -1.64
N ASP A 27 -4.23 13.38 -0.83
CA ASP A 27 -3.45 14.24 0.09
C ASP A 27 -2.91 13.48 1.30
N ILE A 28 -3.43 12.27 1.55
CA ILE A 28 -2.93 11.38 2.60
C ILE A 28 -1.63 10.74 2.10
N THR A 29 -0.50 11.29 2.51
CA THR A 29 0.85 10.86 2.15
C THR A 29 1.64 10.47 3.40
N GLU A 30 2.78 9.80 3.24
CA GLU A 30 3.69 9.55 4.37
C GLU A 30 4.06 10.85 5.09
N SER A 31 4.32 11.93 4.35
CA SER A 31 4.67 13.23 4.91
C SER A 31 3.53 13.86 5.70
N SER A 32 2.30 13.84 5.15
CA SER A 32 1.14 14.42 5.81
C SER A 32 0.75 13.65 7.07
N VAL A 33 0.78 12.31 7.02
CA VAL A 33 0.60 11.46 8.19
C VAL A 33 1.71 11.69 9.22
N GLY A 34 2.95 11.80 8.77
CA GLY A 34 4.10 12.08 9.63
C GLY A 34 3.95 13.40 10.41
N SER A 35 3.32 14.41 9.81
CA SER A 35 3.11 15.71 10.47
C SER A 35 2.21 15.64 11.73
N VAL A 36 1.32 14.65 11.81
CA VAL A 36 0.39 14.46 12.93
C VAL A 36 0.73 13.26 13.80
N ALA A 37 1.36 12.23 13.23
CA ALA A 37 1.62 10.96 13.90
C ALA A 37 3.03 10.88 14.50
N TRP A 38 4.03 11.53 13.91
CA TRP A 38 5.42 11.38 14.35
C TRP A 38 5.75 12.30 15.51
N ARG A 39 6.39 11.75 16.53
CA ARG A 39 6.95 12.51 17.66
C ARG A 39 8.44 12.23 17.77
N GLU A 40 9.23 13.29 17.71
CA GLU A 40 10.69 13.20 17.82
C GLU A 40 11.10 12.58 19.16
N GLY A 41 12.00 11.60 19.09
CA GLY A 41 12.48 10.88 20.27
C GLY A 41 11.52 9.81 20.83
N VAL A 42 10.29 9.73 20.31
CA VAL A 42 9.26 8.76 20.77
C VAL A 42 8.88 7.79 19.67
N GLY A 43 8.73 8.26 18.43
CA GLY A 43 8.27 7.49 17.29
C GLY A 43 6.84 7.82 16.88
N ILE A 44 6.11 6.84 16.37
CA ILE A 44 4.72 7.03 15.95
C ILE A 44 3.78 7.08 17.15
N SER A 45 2.79 7.98 17.09
CA SER A 45 1.74 8.09 18.11
C SER A 45 0.83 6.87 18.10
N TRP A 46 0.31 6.52 19.26
CA TRP A 46 -0.66 5.43 19.42
C TRP A 46 -2.00 5.73 18.76
N THR A 47 -2.41 6.98 18.78
CA THR A 47 -3.63 7.47 18.12
C THR A 47 -3.33 8.79 17.43
N PHE A 48 -3.77 8.94 16.21
CA PHE A 48 -3.60 10.15 15.41
C PHE A 48 -4.70 10.27 14.37
N THR A 49 -4.95 11.51 13.94
CA THR A 49 -5.97 11.85 12.94
C THR A 49 -5.37 12.73 11.88
N TYR A 50 -5.64 12.42 10.64
CA TYR A 50 -5.38 13.29 9.50
C TYR A 50 -6.57 13.26 8.54
N ASP A 51 -7.06 14.43 8.20
CA ASP A 51 -8.11 14.66 7.20
C ASP A 51 -9.36 13.78 7.37
N GLY A 52 -9.86 13.70 8.61
CA GLY A 52 -11.05 12.93 8.95
C GLY A 52 -10.82 11.43 9.13
N VAL A 53 -9.62 10.92 8.87
CA VAL A 53 -9.25 9.53 9.12
C VAL A 53 -8.48 9.44 10.43
N THR A 54 -8.98 8.65 11.36
CA THR A 54 -8.34 8.40 12.66
C THR A 54 -7.85 6.97 12.73
N MET A 55 -6.62 6.79 13.14
CA MET A 55 -6.04 5.49 13.48
C MET A 55 -5.76 5.39 14.97
N THR A 56 -5.95 4.20 15.53
CA THR A 56 -5.51 3.84 16.87
C THR A 56 -4.73 2.52 16.83
N HIS A 57 -4.03 2.21 17.92
CA HIS A 57 -3.26 0.97 18.04
C HIS A 57 -3.98 -0.06 18.93
N ASP A 58 -3.55 -1.30 18.80
CA ASP A 58 -3.81 -2.37 19.75
C ASP A 58 -2.63 -3.35 19.74
N TYR A 59 -2.60 -4.22 20.75
CA TYR A 59 -1.66 -5.32 20.85
C TYR A 59 -2.34 -6.60 20.38
N VAL A 60 -1.59 -7.41 19.64
CA VAL A 60 -2.04 -8.73 19.17
C VAL A 60 -1.11 -9.82 19.68
N SER A 61 -1.63 -11.00 19.85
CA SER A 61 -0.89 -12.13 20.39
C SER A 61 -0.90 -13.37 19.49
N SER A 62 -1.68 -13.32 18.41
CA SER A 62 -1.82 -14.46 17.51
C SER A 62 -2.14 -14.01 16.08
N VAL A 63 -1.89 -14.90 15.13
CA VAL A 63 -2.30 -14.71 13.73
C VAL A 63 -3.83 -14.69 13.60
N GLU A 64 -4.55 -15.38 14.46
CA GLU A 64 -6.03 -15.36 14.49
C GLU A 64 -6.58 -13.98 14.88
N ASP A 65 -5.88 -13.22 15.71
CA ASP A 65 -6.27 -11.83 16.01
C ASP A 65 -6.15 -10.96 14.76
N LEU A 66 -5.12 -11.20 13.93
CA LEU A 66 -4.97 -10.48 12.66
C LEU A 66 -6.08 -10.82 11.66
N LYS A 67 -6.52 -12.07 11.58
CA LYS A 67 -7.65 -12.47 10.73
C LYS A 67 -8.94 -11.72 11.14
N LYS A 68 -9.25 -11.69 12.43
CA LYS A 68 -10.42 -10.97 12.96
C LYS A 68 -10.36 -9.48 12.65
N LEU A 69 -9.20 -8.86 12.84
CA LEU A 69 -9.02 -7.44 12.52
C LEU A 69 -9.21 -7.16 11.04
N LEU A 70 -8.76 -8.04 10.14
CA LEU A 70 -8.98 -7.87 8.71
C LEU A 70 -10.44 -8.08 8.29
N GLU A 71 -11.22 -8.89 9.02
CA GLU A 71 -12.66 -8.99 8.82
C GLU A 71 -13.39 -7.70 9.22
N GLU A 72 -12.92 -7.04 10.28
CA GLU A 72 -13.50 -5.80 10.80
C GLU A 72 -13.02 -4.56 10.05
N HIS A 73 -11.84 -4.62 9.42
CA HIS A 73 -11.14 -3.53 8.75
C HIS A 73 -10.85 -3.84 7.28
N PRO A 74 -11.85 -3.67 6.39
CA PRO A 74 -11.69 -3.97 4.95
C PRO A 74 -10.65 -3.08 4.26
N GLU A 75 -10.30 -1.94 4.86
CA GLU A 75 -9.19 -1.10 4.45
C GLU A 75 -7.82 -1.74 4.73
N GLY A 76 -7.78 -2.73 5.60
CA GLY A 76 -6.57 -3.36 6.12
C GLY A 76 -6.09 -2.72 7.42
N ILE A 77 -4.95 -3.21 7.91
CA ILE A 77 -4.30 -2.77 9.15
C ILE A 77 -2.80 -2.58 8.93
N VAL A 78 -2.16 -1.80 9.79
CA VAL A 78 -0.70 -1.75 9.89
C VAL A 78 -0.26 -2.82 10.86
N ALA A 79 0.61 -3.73 10.43
CA ALA A 79 1.17 -4.79 11.26
C ALA A 79 2.66 -4.52 11.51
N TYR A 80 3.07 -4.49 12.77
CA TYR A 80 4.43 -4.19 13.20
C TYR A 80 5.04 -5.38 13.94
N ASP A 81 6.27 -5.72 13.55
CA ASP A 81 7.10 -6.75 14.20
C ASP A 81 8.23 -6.05 14.96
N SER A 82 8.17 -6.06 16.29
CA SER A 82 9.19 -5.43 17.14
C SER A 82 10.51 -6.19 17.17
N ASN A 83 10.53 -7.47 16.82
CA ASN A 83 11.77 -8.27 16.73
C ASN A 83 12.58 -7.89 15.47
N LYS A 84 11.90 -7.46 14.42
CA LYS A 84 12.48 -6.91 13.20
C LYS A 84 11.89 -5.54 12.95
N PRO A 85 12.32 -4.48 13.64
CA PRO A 85 11.62 -3.18 13.65
C PRO A 85 11.16 -2.71 12.27
N HIS A 86 10.05 -3.27 11.81
CA HIS A 86 9.47 -3.08 10.49
C HIS A 86 7.95 -3.19 10.54
N ALA A 87 7.28 -2.42 9.70
CA ALA A 87 5.84 -2.42 9.56
C ALA A 87 5.43 -2.60 8.10
N ILE A 88 4.34 -3.31 7.90
CA ILE A 88 3.70 -3.49 6.59
C ILE A 88 2.23 -3.09 6.66
N ALA A 89 1.66 -2.72 5.53
CA ALA A 89 0.22 -2.61 5.37
C ALA A 89 -0.33 -4.01 5.06
N LEU A 90 -0.94 -4.66 6.05
CA LEU A 90 -1.62 -5.95 5.88
C LEU A 90 -3.02 -5.67 5.33
N THR A 91 -3.30 -6.12 4.11
CA THR A 91 -4.44 -5.63 3.35
C THR A 91 -5.64 -6.56 3.33
N ASP A 92 -5.40 -7.86 3.31
CA ASP A 92 -6.47 -8.84 3.23
C ASP A 92 -5.99 -10.28 3.53
N TYR A 93 -6.93 -11.16 3.78
CA TYR A 93 -6.72 -12.58 4.01
C TYR A 93 -7.65 -13.39 3.10
N ASP A 94 -7.07 -14.33 2.39
CA ASP A 94 -7.79 -15.30 1.58
C ASP A 94 -7.92 -16.63 2.35
N ALA A 95 -9.13 -16.95 2.78
CA ALA A 95 -9.41 -18.15 3.55
C ALA A 95 -9.36 -19.44 2.71
N GLU A 96 -9.52 -19.36 1.38
CA GLU A 96 -9.45 -20.54 0.51
C GLU A 96 -8.02 -21.06 0.38
N THR A 97 -7.07 -20.13 0.34
CA THR A 97 -5.64 -20.43 0.17
C THR A 97 -4.83 -20.28 1.46
N ASP A 98 -5.48 -19.88 2.58
CA ASP A 98 -4.85 -19.53 3.85
C ASP A 98 -3.69 -18.53 3.66
N THR A 99 -3.92 -17.50 2.85
CA THR A 99 -2.89 -16.56 2.44
C THR A 99 -3.22 -15.14 2.88
N PHE A 100 -2.31 -14.52 3.62
CA PHE A 100 -2.37 -13.09 3.89
C PHE A 100 -1.65 -12.30 2.79
N TYR A 101 -2.21 -11.15 2.46
CA TYR A 101 -1.64 -10.21 1.50
C TYR A 101 -1.26 -8.89 2.16
N CYS A 102 -0.20 -8.28 1.66
CA CYS A 102 0.30 -7.03 2.18
C CYS A 102 0.87 -6.13 1.09
N SER A 103 1.08 -4.86 1.47
CA SER A 103 1.98 -3.94 0.77
C SER A 103 3.13 -3.62 1.72
N ASP A 104 4.35 -3.95 1.30
CA ASP A 104 5.56 -3.74 2.09
C ASP A 104 6.27 -2.48 1.57
N PRO A 105 6.47 -1.44 2.40
CA PRO A 105 7.15 -0.21 2.03
C PRO A 105 8.67 -0.32 1.98
N ALA A 106 9.25 -1.52 2.10
CA ALA A 106 10.69 -1.70 2.04
C ALA A 106 11.28 -1.12 0.75
N GLU A 107 12.39 -0.40 0.87
CA GLU A 107 12.98 0.46 -0.16
C GLU A 107 13.18 -0.21 -1.52
N CYS A 108 13.76 -1.40 -1.52
CA CYS A 108 14.08 -2.07 -2.78
C CYS A 108 12.86 -2.69 -3.47
N CYS A 109 11.73 -2.78 -2.77
CA CYS A 109 10.67 -3.69 -3.16
C CYS A 109 9.30 -3.19 -2.74
N ALA A 110 9.06 -1.88 -2.73
CA ALA A 110 7.73 -1.32 -2.48
C ALA A 110 6.72 -2.01 -3.41
N LYS A 111 6.20 -3.14 -2.92
CA LYS A 111 5.32 -4.00 -3.67
C LYS A 111 3.88 -3.73 -3.27
N ALA A 112 3.05 -3.46 -4.27
CA ALA A 112 1.62 -3.42 -4.06
C ALA A 112 1.10 -4.87 -3.98
N ARG A 113 0.35 -5.18 -2.96
CA ARG A 113 -0.36 -6.43 -2.71
C ARG A 113 0.38 -7.71 -3.16
N VAL A 114 1.17 -8.24 -2.27
CA VAL A 114 1.87 -9.52 -2.43
C VAL A 114 1.55 -10.44 -1.24
N PRO A 115 1.75 -11.75 -1.38
CA PRO A 115 1.69 -12.65 -0.23
C PRO A 115 2.68 -12.23 0.87
N VAL A 116 2.27 -12.30 2.13
CA VAL A 116 3.14 -11.95 3.28
C VAL A 116 4.42 -12.77 3.33
N SER A 117 4.44 -13.96 2.74
CA SER A 117 5.65 -14.76 2.59
C SER A 117 6.79 -14.06 1.82
N GLU A 118 6.46 -13.02 1.05
CA GLU A 118 7.43 -12.17 0.35
C GLU A 118 7.86 -10.92 1.16
N ALA A 119 7.23 -10.66 2.31
CA ALA A 119 7.55 -9.53 3.17
C ALA A 119 8.73 -9.83 4.09
N ILE A 120 9.28 -8.78 4.71
CA ILE A 120 10.42 -8.89 5.62
C ILE A 120 10.00 -9.46 6.97
N ILE A 121 8.77 -9.20 7.42
CA ILE A 121 8.27 -9.65 8.74
C ILE A 121 7.64 -11.04 8.69
N SER A 122 7.53 -11.65 9.87
CA SER A 122 6.71 -12.84 10.09
C SER A 122 5.46 -12.47 10.89
N LEU A 123 4.27 -12.90 10.44
CA LEU A 123 3.02 -12.58 11.13
C LEU A 123 2.95 -13.12 12.56
N GLU A 124 3.65 -14.21 12.85
CA GLU A 124 3.75 -14.79 14.20
C GLU A 124 4.48 -13.87 15.20
N ASN A 125 5.27 -12.92 14.68
CA ASN A 125 6.04 -11.97 15.48
C ASN A 125 5.38 -10.58 15.54
N VAL A 126 4.25 -10.40 14.86
CA VAL A 126 3.49 -9.15 14.95
C VAL A 126 2.91 -9.02 16.35
N ASP A 127 3.22 -7.92 17.01
CA ASP A 127 2.83 -7.63 18.38
C ASP A 127 2.05 -6.34 18.54
N VAL A 128 2.17 -5.41 17.59
CA VAL A 128 1.42 -4.14 17.56
C VAL A 128 0.77 -3.95 16.20
N VAL A 129 -0.44 -3.44 16.22
CA VAL A 129 -1.20 -3.07 15.02
C VAL A 129 -1.73 -1.66 15.14
N TRP A 130 -1.96 -0.98 14.01
CA TRP A 130 -2.79 0.23 13.91
C TRP A 130 -3.90 -0.03 12.92
N TYR A 131 -5.09 0.44 13.24
CA TYR A 131 -6.28 0.32 12.39
C TYR A 131 -7.13 1.59 12.46
N VAL A 132 -8.01 1.75 11.48
CA VAL A 132 -8.86 2.94 11.37
C VAL A 132 -10.08 2.81 12.30
N THR A 133 -10.34 3.87 13.08
CA THR A 133 -11.52 3.97 13.93
C THR A 133 -12.53 4.99 13.44
N SER A 134 -12.09 5.91 12.56
CA SER A 134 -12.96 6.88 11.88
C SER A 134 -12.40 7.17 10.48
N PRO A 135 -13.24 7.16 9.44
CA PRO A 135 -14.68 6.82 9.45
C PRO A 135 -14.93 5.35 9.82
N SER A 136 -16.03 5.10 10.53
CA SER A 136 -16.44 3.75 10.92
C SER A 136 -17.36 3.12 9.86
N ASN A 137 -17.54 1.79 9.94
CA ASN A 137 -18.43 1.01 9.07
C ASN A 137 -18.06 1.07 7.56
N LEU A 138 -16.77 1.02 7.27
CA LEU A 138 -16.30 0.83 5.91
C LEU A 138 -16.74 -0.54 5.39
N SER A 139 -17.36 -0.56 4.22
CA SER A 139 -17.72 -1.81 3.55
C SER A 139 -16.58 -2.25 2.65
N ALA A 140 -16.28 -3.55 2.62
CA ALA A 140 -15.35 -4.09 1.64
C ALA A 140 -15.84 -3.73 0.23
N PRO A 141 -14.95 -3.36 -0.71
CA PRO A 141 -15.33 -3.16 -2.09
C PRO A 141 -15.98 -4.47 -2.57
N VAL A 142 -17.20 -4.36 -3.11
CA VAL A 142 -17.84 -5.48 -3.77
C VAL A 142 -16.94 -5.83 -4.96
N MET A 143 -16.16 -6.89 -4.84
CA MET A 143 -15.48 -7.47 -5.99
C MET A 143 -16.60 -7.85 -6.95
N ALA A 144 -16.73 -7.12 -8.05
CA ALA A 144 -17.69 -7.45 -9.09
C ALA A 144 -17.43 -8.91 -9.48
N ALA A 145 -18.35 -9.79 -9.09
CA ALA A 145 -18.34 -11.14 -9.56
C ALA A 145 -18.35 -11.03 -11.09
N ASN A 146 -17.34 -11.58 -11.75
CA ASN A 146 -17.32 -11.72 -13.19
C ASN A 146 -18.51 -12.59 -13.60
N THR A 147 -19.69 -12.00 -13.69
CA THR A 147 -20.77 -12.56 -14.47
C THR A 147 -20.32 -12.50 -15.91
N LYS A 148 -19.92 -13.65 -16.42
CA LYS A 148 -19.89 -13.87 -17.86
C LYS A 148 -21.32 -13.70 -18.36
N GLU A 149 -21.63 -12.55 -18.89
CA GLU A 149 -22.76 -12.37 -19.76
C GLU A 149 -22.32 -11.50 -20.93
N ASP A 150 -22.40 -12.16 -22.06
CA ASP A 150 -22.58 -11.67 -23.42
C ASP A 150 -21.47 -10.81 -24.06
N ALA A 151 -20.77 -11.52 -24.94
CA ALA A 151 -20.08 -10.94 -26.06
C ALA A 151 -21.07 -10.16 -26.96
N GLU A 152 -21.08 -8.83 -26.85
CA GLU A 152 -21.56 -7.95 -27.90
C GLU A 152 -20.43 -7.06 -28.41
N GLU A 153 -20.07 -7.38 -29.62
CA GLU A 153 -19.56 -6.57 -30.73
C GLU A 153 -18.71 -5.33 -30.35
N GLN A 154 -17.39 -5.53 -30.41
CA GLN A 154 -16.43 -4.44 -30.44
C GLN A 154 -16.61 -3.61 -31.73
N PRO A 155 -16.77 -2.29 -31.66
CA PRO A 155 -16.57 -1.45 -32.83
C PRO A 155 -15.11 -1.50 -33.26
N SER A 156 -14.88 -1.82 -34.52
CA SER A 156 -13.58 -1.86 -35.19
C SER A 156 -12.86 -0.52 -35.04
N ILE A 157 -11.68 -0.55 -34.42
CA ILE A 157 -10.75 0.56 -34.39
C ILE A 157 -10.19 0.73 -35.81
N PRO A 158 -10.22 1.93 -36.41
CA PRO A 158 -9.60 2.15 -37.72
C PRO A 158 -8.08 1.98 -37.59
N GLU A 159 -7.54 1.20 -38.51
CA GLU A 159 -6.13 0.93 -38.70
C GLU A 159 -5.36 2.23 -38.90
N ILE A 160 -4.46 2.59 -37.95
CA ILE A 160 -3.55 3.73 -38.11
C ILE A 160 -2.41 3.25 -38.98
N GLU A 161 -2.36 3.81 -40.18
CA GLU A 161 -1.31 3.64 -41.16
C GLU A 161 0.05 4.06 -40.55
N THR A 162 0.92 3.11 -40.32
CA THR A 162 2.28 3.35 -39.83
C THR A 162 3.15 3.93 -40.93
N ALA A 163 3.53 5.18 -40.78
CA ALA A 163 4.58 5.79 -41.61
C ALA A 163 5.94 5.09 -41.40
N PRO A 164 6.76 4.96 -42.45
CA PRO A 164 8.01 4.23 -42.35
C PRO A 164 9.03 4.97 -41.47
N VAL A 165 9.58 4.26 -40.50
CA VAL A 165 10.70 4.75 -39.68
C VAL A 165 11.95 4.79 -40.54
N THR A 166 12.43 6.01 -40.84
CA THR A 166 13.69 6.19 -41.50
C THR A 166 14.83 5.88 -40.53
N SER A 167 15.65 4.91 -40.89
CA SER A 167 16.90 4.56 -40.23
C SER A 167 17.82 5.78 -40.08
N LEU A 168 18.20 6.09 -38.85
CA LEU A 168 19.31 6.97 -38.52
C LEU A 168 20.51 6.13 -38.09
N ASP A 169 21.13 5.50 -39.04
CA ASP A 169 22.55 5.12 -38.94
C ASP A 169 23.39 6.35 -39.29
N ASN A 170 24.29 6.71 -38.41
CA ASN A 170 25.45 7.59 -38.48
C ASN A 170 25.42 8.73 -37.45
N LEU A 171 25.94 8.44 -36.25
CA LEU A 171 26.70 9.45 -35.50
C LEU A 171 28.01 8.80 -35.03
N SER A 172 29.07 9.23 -35.73
CA SER A 172 30.45 8.88 -35.49
C SER A 172 30.95 9.34 -34.12
N HIS A 173 31.77 8.49 -33.50
CA HIS A 173 32.64 8.81 -32.39
C HIS A 173 33.38 10.13 -32.57
N THR A 174 33.23 11.06 -31.62
CA THR A 174 34.16 12.15 -31.40
C THR A 174 34.67 12.06 -29.97
N GLU A 175 35.96 11.82 -29.87
CA GLU A 175 36.71 11.75 -28.61
C GLU A 175 36.60 13.07 -27.82
N LEU A 176 36.24 12.96 -26.56
CA LEU A 176 36.46 14.02 -25.57
C LEU A 176 37.70 13.70 -24.75
N LYS A 177 38.81 14.35 -25.14
CA LYS A 177 39.99 14.49 -24.29
C LYS A 177 39.66 15.42 -23.13
N LEU A 178 39.72 14.90 -21.92
CA LEU A 178 39.83 15.71 -20.71
C LEU A 178 41.29 16.09 -20.51
N GLU A 179 41.60 17.36 -20.61
CA GLU A 179 42.82 17.92 -20.05
C GLU A 179 42.58 18.33 -18.61
N MET A 180 43.35 17.73 -17.70
CA MET A 180 43.51 18.17 -16.31
C MET A 180 44.50 19.34 -16.27
N ASN A 181 44.10 20.41 -15.60
CA ASN A 181 44.97 21.35 -14.88
C ASN A 181 44.29 21.77 -13.58
#